data_90af94e5f3cb49c6c5841a65d6ad22ae
#
_entry.id   90af94e5f3cb49c6c5841a65d6ad22ae
#
_cell.length_a   1.000
_cell.length_b   1.000
_cell.length_c   1.000
_cell.angle_alpha   90.00
_cell.angle_beta   90.00
_cell.angle_gamma   90.00
#
_symmetry.space_group_name_H-M   'P 1'
#
loop_
_entity.id
_entity.type
_entity.pdbx_description
1 polymer ?
#
loop_
_entity_poly.entity_id
_entity_poly.type
_entity_poly.pdbx_seq_one_letter_code
_entity_poly.pdbx_strand_id
1 'polypeptide(L)'
;ELNNVEVLSDAVDSMIEKLGPNSPVLVWLLDYIDERIADDKRWNVSDEIKSFGRNIFDEGYIEKGDGLRRRLRDPNAIHNYRKTLKEMETAALEQMKEFAQQFENVLSSQSLKPTDLKNGAKGIGSYFNKLKNGILGDEIVNATVIKCLDDETNWAAKTSKQYTDIILLASSILMPLLQNAEQYRSRNNRIVNSCRLSTQHLNKVRLLTNIDEEVRQLNRENNRFLLSDTNALLHQLVK
;
A
#
# COMPACT_ATOMS: atom_id res chain seq x y z
N GLU A 1 17.42 -37.96 0.00
CA GLU A 1 17.28 -36.49 0.03
C GLU A 1 15.90 -36.14 -0.48
N LEU A 2 15.08 -35.58 0.39
CA LEU A 2 13.77 -35.11 -0.02
C LEU A 2 13.91 -33.76 -0.73
N ASN A 3 13.36 -33.71 -1.91
CA ASN A 3 13.30 -32.47 -2.69
C ASN A 3 12.31 -31.50 -1.99
N ASN A 4 12.78 -30.30 -1.64
CA ASN A 4 11.95 -29.24 -1.05
C ASN A 4 10.65 -29.01 -1.85
N VAL A 5 10.67 -29.27 -3.16
CA VAL A 5 9.51 -29.09 -4.05
C VAL A 5 8.42 -30.15 -3.78
N GLU A 6 8.79 -31.40 -3.52
CA GLU A 6 7.84 -32.47 -3.21
C GLU A 6 7.21 -32.26 -1.84
N VAL A 7 8.03 -31.97 -0.83
CA VAL A 7 7.54 -31.69 0.53
C VAL A 7 6.60 -30.50 0.55
N LEU A 8 6.93 -29.45 -0.20
CA LEU A 8 6.06 -28.27 -0.32
C LEU A 8 4.74 -28.61 -1.04
N SER A 9 4.82 -29.41 -2.10
CA SER A 9 3.60 -29.83 -2.83
C SER A 9 2.68 -30.62 -1.92
N ASP A 10 3.20 -31.61 -1.21
CA ASP A 10 2.44 -32.43 -0.27
C ASP A 10 1.80 -31.57 0.84
N ALA A 11 2.56 -30.60 1.36
CA ALA A 11 2.07 -29.70 2.41
C ALA A 11 0.96 -28.77 1.94
N VAL A 12 1.11 -28.20 0.73
CA VAL A 12 0.05 -27.33 0.16
C VAL A 12 -1.19 -28.13 -0.15
N ASP A 13 -1.06 -29.32 -0.73
CA ASP A 13 -2.18 -30.18 -1.04
C ASP A 13 -2.89 -30.65 0.25
N SER A 14 -2.14 -31.07 1.28
CA SER A 14 -2.68 -31.41 2.61
C SER A 14 -3.38 -30.21 3.29
N MET A 15 -2.78 -29.04 3.19
CA MET A 15 -3.39 -27.81 3.72
C MET A 15 -4.74 -27.51 3.04
N ILE A 16 -4.80 -27.66 1.72
CA ILE A 16 -6.02 -27.42 0.95
C ILE A 16 -7.10 -28.47 1.28
N GLU A 17 -6.72 -29.74 1.41
CA GLU A 17 -7.66 -30.82 1.75
C GLU A 17 -8.25 -30.66 3.17
N LYS A 18 -7.50 -30.10 4.11
CA LYS A 18 -7.94 -29.83 5.48
C LYS A 18 -8.83 -28.59 5.61
N LEU A 19 -9.07 -27.83 4.51
CA LEU A 19 -9.87 -26.61 4.56
C LEU A 19 -11.35 -26.95 4.85
N GLY A 20 -11.79 -26.61 6.06
CA GLY A 20 -13.21 -26.63 6.41
C GLY A 20 -13.89 -25.27 6.11
N PRO A 21 -15.24 -25.24 6.09
CA PRO A 21 -15.99 -24.00 5.82
C PRO A 21 -15.68 -22.83 6.77
N ASN A 22 -15.23 -23.16 7.98
CA ASN A 22 -14.89 -22.19 9.02
C ASN A 22 -13.36 -21.96 9.17
N SER A 23 -12.57 -22.49 8.22
CA SER A 23 -11.11 -22.32 8.29
C SER A 23 -10.73 -20.87 8.00
N PRO A 24 -9.97 -20.21 8.88
CA PRO A 24 -9.43 -18.89 8.58
C PRO A 24 -8.59 -18.87 7.29
N VAL A 25 -7.92 -19.98 6.97
CA VAL A 25 -7.12 -20.13 5.76
C VAL A 25 -8.00 -20.07 4.51
N LEU A 26 -9.21 -20.63 4.56
CA LEU A 26 -10.16 -20.57 3.44
C LEU A 26 -10.55 -19.11 3.13
N VAL A 27 -10.83 -18.30 4.15
CA VAL A 27 -11.18 -16.89 3.98
C VAL A 27 -10.05 -16.15 3.25
N TRP A 28 -8.80 -16.38 3.64
CA TRP A 28 -7.66 -15.71 3.00
C TRP A 28 -7.36 -16.23 1.61
N LEU A 29 -7.63 -17.50 1.38
CA LEU A 29 -7.51 -18.10 0.06
C LEU A 29 -8.53 -17.49 -0.90
N LEU A 30 -9.76 -17.30 -0.44
CA LEU A 30 -10.82 -16.63 -1.21
C LEU A 30 -10.48 -15.18 -1.48
N ASP A 31 -10.03 -14.42 -0.46
CA ASP A 31 -9.56 -13.05 -0.62
C ASP A 31 -8.41 -12.96 -1.67
N TYR A 32 -7.50 -13.93 -1.66
CA TYR A 32 -6.41 -14.00 -2.62
C TYR A 32 -6.90 -14.32 -4.05
N ILE A 33 -7.86 -15.23 -4.18
CA ILE A 33 -8.50 -15.57 -5.47
C ILE A 33 -9.21 -14.34 -6.03
N ASP A 34 -9.98 -13.64 -5.20
CA ASP A 34 -10.72 -12.44 -5.61
C ASP A 34 -9.76 -11.32 -6.07
N GLU A 35 -8.63 -11.11 -5.38
CA GLU A 35 -7.58 -10.19 -5.81
C GLU A 35 -7.02 -10.58 -7.20
N ARG A 36 -6.84 -11.89 -7.45
CA ARG A 36 -6.28 -12.37 -8.73
C ARG A 36 -7.29 -12.27 -9.88
N ILE A 37 -8.57 -12.51 -9.61
CA ILE A 37 -9.65 -12.34 -10.59
C ILE A 37 -9.77 -10.86 -10.98
N ALA A 38 -9.69 -9.95 -10.01
CA ALA A 38 -9.71 -8.51 -10.25
C ALA A 38 -8.54 -8.02 -11.12
N ASP A 39 -7.39 -8.72 -11.08
CA ASP A 39 -6.20 -8.44 -11.89
C ASP A 39 -6.22 -9.13 -13.27
N ASP A 40 -7.31 -9.81 -13.67
CA ASP A 40 -7.45 -10.56 -14.93
C ASP A 40 -6.39 -11.67 -15.11
N LYS A 41 -5.87 -12.23 -14.02
CA LYS A 41 -4.83 -13.26 -14.02
C LYS A 41 -5.44 -14.67 -13.94
N ARG A 42 -4.76 -15.65 -14.57
CA ARG A 42 -5.17 -17.05 -14.49
C ARG A 42 -5.22 -17.50 -13.03
N TRP A 43 -6.25 -18.28 -12.68
CA TRP A 43 -6.54 -18.71 -11.32
C TRP A 43 -6.18 -20.16 -11.00
N ASN A 44 -5.07 -20.68 -11.55
CA ASN A 44 -4.51 -21.92 -11.00
C ASN A 44 -3.86 -21.65 -9.64
N VAL A 45 -4.71 -21.58 -8.63
CA VAL A 45 -4.36 -21.15 -7.28
C VAL A 45 -3.33 -22.09 -6.66
N SER A 46 -3.43 -23.40 -6.94
CA SER A 46 -2.50 -24.39 -6.36
C SER A 46 -1.05 -24.15 -6.80
N ASP A 47 -0.82 -23.96 -8.10
CA ASP A 47 0.56 -23.73 -8.60
C ASP A 47 1.14 -22.41 -8.11
N GLU A 48 0.31 -21.38 -7.97
CA GLU A 48 0.75 -20.09 -7.43
C GLU A 48 1.05 -20.16 -5.93
N ILE A 49 0.23 -20.87 -5.15
CA ILE A 49 0.48 -21.10 -3.72
C ILE A 49 1.77 -21.90 -3.56
N LYS A 50 1.99 -22.94 -4.35
CA LYS A 50 3.22 -23.74 -4.36
C LYS A 50 4.43 -22.88 -4.74
N SER A 51 4.30 -22.04 -5.76
CA SER A 51 5.37 -21.13 -6.17
C SER A 51 5.69 -20.11 -5.06
N PHE A 52 4.68 -19.51 -4.46
CA PHE A 52 4.84 -18.58 -3.36
C PHE A 52 5.37 -19.26 -2.09
N GLY A 53 4.92 -20.48 -1.80
CA GLY A 53 5.35 -21.28 -0.65
C GLY A 53 6.85 -21.59 -0.64
N ARG A 54 7.53 -21.59 -1.80
CA ARG A 54 8.99 -21.78 -1.86
C ARG A 54 9.78 -20.77 -1.01
N ASN A 55 9.22 -19.60 -0.78
CA ASN A 55 9.87 -18.57 0.05
C ASN A 55 10.08 -19.01 1.51
N ILE A 56 9.42 -20.08 2.01
CA ILE A 56 9.71 -20.62 3.36
C ILE A 56 11.12 -21.20 3.47
N PHE A 57 11.75 -21.54 2.35
CA PHE A 57 13.11 -22.08 2.29
C PHE A 57 14.18 -21.00 2.08
N ASP A 58 13.76 -19.73 1.88
CA ASP A 58 14.68 -18.60 1.72
C ASP A 58 15.32 -18.24 3.08
N GLU A 59 16.63 -17.95 3.06
CA GLU A 59 17.39 -17.60 4.27
C GLU A 59 16.74 -16.48 5.07
N GLY A 60 16.26 -15.44 4.41
CA GLY A 60 15.59 -14.31 5.04
C GLY A 60 14.30 -14.69 5.78
N TYR A 61 13.57 -15.70 5.28
CA TYR A 61 12.39 -16.24 5.98
C TYR A 61 12.81 -17.16 7.14
N ILE A 62 13.81 -18.04 6.94
CA ILE A 62 14.30 -18.96 7.96
C ILE A 62 14.77 -18.17 9.19
N GLU A 63 15.54 -17.10 8.99
CA GLU A 63 16.06 -16.25 10.07
C GLU A 63 14.92 -15.58 10.88
N LYS A 64 13.86 -15.11 10.21
CA LYS A 64 12.77 -14.31 10.81
C LYS A 64 11.52 -15.13 11.12
N GLY A 65 11.42 -16.34 10.61
CA GLY A 65 10.21 -17.16 10.62
C GLY A 65 9.66 -17.43 12.02
N ASP A 66 10.52 -17.69 13.01
CA ASP A 66 10.10 -17.93 14.41
C ASP A 66 9.47 -16.68 15.04
N GLY A 67 10.01 -15.51 14.75
CA GLY A 67 9.43 -14.23 15.19
C GLY A 67 8.08 -13.97 14.54
N LEU A 68 7.97 -14.28 13.25
CA LEU A 68 6.74 -14.13 12.48
C LEU A 68 5.64 -15.08 12.98
N ARG A 69 5.94 -16.38 13.11
CA ARG A 69 5.01 -17.39 13.67
C ARG A 69 4.50 -17.00 15.05
N ARG A 70 5.38 -16.54 15.96
CA ARG A 70 4.97 -16.08 17.29
C ARG A 70 3.99 -14.92 17.24
N ARG A 71 4.21 -13.94 16.35
CA ARG A 71 3.31 -12.79 16.19
C ARG A 71 1.97 -13.19 15.57
N LEU A 72 1.97 -14.12 14.63
CA LEU A 72 0.77 -14.56 13.92
C LEU A 72 -0.06 -15.59 14.69
N ARG A 73 0.44 -16.10 15.84
CA ARG A 73 -0.37 -16.89 16.77
C ARG A 73 -1.51 -16.10 17.40
N ASP A 74 -1.37 -14.78 17.53
CA ASP A 74 -2.50 -13.92 17.89
C ASP A 74 -3.47 -13.85 16.72
N PRO A 75 -4.71 -14.36 16.86
CA PRO A 75 -5.70 -14.31 15.78
C PRO A 75 -6.00 -12.90 15.30
N ASN A 76 -5.82 -11.90 16.19
CA ASN A 76 -6.12 -10.50 15.91
C ASN A 76 -4.92 -9.73 15.33
N ALA A 77 -3.71 -10.31 15.32
CA ALA A 77 -2.50 -9.60 14.92
C ALA A 77 -2.64 -8.95 13.52
N ILE A 78 -3.10 -9.71 12.53
CA ILE A 78 -3.30 -9.21 11.16
C ILE A 78 -4.43 -8.19 11.13
N HIS A 79 -5.53 -8.42 11.83
CA HIS A 79 -6.66 -7.50 11.90
C HIS A 79 -6.21 -6.15 12.48
N ASN A 80 -5.52 -6.16 13.61
CA ASN A 80 -5.03 -4.95 14.27
C ASN A 80 -4.03 -4.21 13.38
N TYR A 81 -3.11 -4.93 12.73
CA TYR A 81 -2.14 -4.31 11.82
C TYR A 81 -2.83 -3.69 10.59
N ARG A 82 -3.81 -4.38 10.00
CA ARG A 82 -4.62 -3.85 8.88
C ARG A 82 -5.38 -2.59 9.31
N LYS A 83 -5.95 -2.58 10.51
CA LYS A 83 -6.62 -1.40 11.08
C LYS A 83 -5.65 -0.22 11.17
N THR A 84 -4.45 -0.44 11.73
CA THR A 84 -3.42 0.61 11.83
C THR A 84 -3.01 1.14 10.45
N LEU A 85 -2.79 0.28 9.46
CA LEU A 85 -2.48 0.70 8.09
C LEU A 85 -3.61 1.55 7.49
N LYS A 86 -4.87 1.16 7.73
CA LYS A 86 -6.03 1.91 7.25
C LYS A 86 -6.16 3.28 7.90
N GLU A 87 -5.89 3.37 9.21
CA GLU A 87 -5.86 4.64 9.95
C GLU A 87 -4.77 5.56 9.41
N MET A 88 -3.56 5.04 9.15
CA MET A 88 -2.46 5.81 8.57
C MET A 88 -2.77 6.29 7.14
N GLU A 89 -3.34 5.43 6.29
CA GLU A 89 -3.78 5.79 4.94
C GLU A 89 -4.82 6.90 4.99
N THR A 90 -5.86 6.74 5.84
CA THR A 90 -6.93 7.71 5.98
C THR A 90 -6.41 9.06 6.46
N ALA A 91 -5.55 9.08 7.49
CA ALA A 91 -4.96 10.31 8.00
C ALA A 91 -4.12 11.05 6.92
N ALA A 92 -3.35 10.32 6.13
CA ALA A 92 -2.57 10.91 5.04
C ALA A 92 -3.45 11.51 3.93
N LEU A 93 -4.55 10.83 3.57
CA LEU A 93 -5.50 11.33 2.58
C LEU A 93 -6.30 12.53 3.08
N GLU A 94 -6.78 12.49 4.33
CA GLU A 94 -7.53 13.61 4.93
C GLU A 94 -6.66 14.87 5.04
N GLN A 95 -5.38 14.76 5.41
CA GLN A 95 -4.47 15.90 5.42
C GLN A 95 -4.38 16.57 4.04
N MET A 96 -4.32 15.79 2.96
CA MET A 96 -4.26 16.37 1.60
C MET A 96 -5.59 16.96 1.16
N LYS A 97 -6.70 16.38 1.61
CA LYS A 97 -8.05 16.90 1.37
C LYS A 97 -8.28 18.22 2.10
N GLU A 98 -7.71 18.38 3.31
CA GLU A 98 -7.76 19.65 4.05
C GLU A 98 -7.10 20.79 3.27
N PHE A 99 -5.96 20.58 2.61
CA PHE A 99 -5.36 21.60 1.73
C PHE A 99 -6.29 21.99 0.57
N ALA A 100 -6.94 21.00 -0.03
CA ALA A 100 -7.91 21.29 -1.10
C ALA A 100 -9.12 22.07 -0.57
N GLN A 101 -9.61 21.76 0.60
CA GLN A 101 -10.71 22.47 1.23
C GLN A 101 -10.33 23.90 1.63
N GLN A 102 -9.12 24.12 2.15
CA GLN A 102 -8.58 25.45 2.44
C GLN A 102 -8.51 26.29 1.16
N PHE A 103 -8.03 25.73 0.05
CA PHE A 103 -8.00 26.40 -1.25
C PHE A 103 -9.40 26.84 -1.70
N GLU A 104 -10.40 25.93 -1.63
CA GLU A 104 -11.79 26.24 -1.99
C GLU A 104 -12.37 27.35 -1.08
N ASN A 105 -12.12 27.27 0.22
CA ASN A 105 -12.59 28.26 1.19
C ASN A 105 -12.00 29.64 0.95
N VAL A 106 -10.69 29.72 0.67
CA VAL A 106 -10.01 30.99 0.38
C VAL A 106 -10.61 31.63 -0.88
N LEU A 107 -10.79 30.87 -1.96
CA LEU A 107 -11.41 31.41 -3.17
C LEU A 107 -12.83 31.87 -2.92
N SER A 108 -13.64 31.07 -2.22
CA SER A 108 -15.03 31.38 -1.93
C SER A 108 -15.17 32.64 -1.08
N SER A 109 -14.27 32.89 -0.12
CA SER A 109 -14.25 34.11 0.70
C SER A 109 -14.03 35.40 -0.10
N GLN A 110 -13.38 35.26 -1.26
CA GLN A 110 -13.12 36.36 -2.20
C GLN A 110 -14.10 36.36 -3.40
N SER A 111 -15.19 35.58 -3.32
CA SER A 111 -16.16 35.40 -4.39
C SER A 111 -15.53 34.90 -5.71
N LEU A 112 -14.41 34.19 -5.61
CA LEU A 112 -13.71 33.59 -6.74
C LEU A 112 -14.04 32.10 -6.87
N LYS A 113 -13.88 31.59 -8.08
CA LYS A 113 -13.97 30.17 -8.40
C LYS A 113 -12.64 29.68 -9.00
N PRO A 114 -12.33 28.37 -8.94
CA PRO A 114 -11.14 27.84 -9.63
C PRO A 114 -11.07 28.17 -11.12
N THR A 115 -12.23 28.41 -11.76
CA THR A 115 -12.33 28.80 -13.17
C THR A 115 -11.87 30.24 -13.45
N ASP A 116 -11.81 31.10 -12.44
CA ASP A 116 -11.39 32.50 -12.57
C ASP A 116 -9.85 32.64 -12.58
N LEU A 117 -9.16 31.57 -12.14
CA LEU A 117 -7.72 31.46 -12.17
C LEU A 117 -7.21 31.16 -13.59
N LYS A 118 -5.92 31.38 -13.81
CA LYS A 118 -5.26 31.09 -15.10
C LYS A 118 -5.46 29.63 -15.52
N ASN A 119 -5.83 29.42 -16.77
CA ASN A 119 -6.18 28.13 -17.36
C ASN A 119 -7.48 27.49 -16.82
N GLY A 120 -8.25 28.20 -16.02
CA GLY A 120 -9.57 27.76 -15.55
C GLY A 120 -9.55 26.37 -14.90
N ALA A 121 -10.49 25.53 -15.28
CA ALA A 121 -10.62 24.17 -14.71
C ALA A 121 -9.41 23.25 -14.96
N LYS A 122 -8.55 23.55 -15.95
CA LYS A 122 -7.30 22.81 -16.24
C LYS A 122 -6.06 23.40 -15.57
N GLY A 123 -6.23 24.54 -14.89
CA GLY A 123 -5.18 25.23 -14.17
C GLY A 123 -4.87 24.62 -12.79
N ILE A 124 -4.45 25.49 -11.89
CA ILE A 124 -4.08 25.09 -10.51
C ILE A 124 -5.26 24.47 -9.73
N GLY A 125 -6.50 24.85 -10.05
CA GLY A 125 -7.70 24.25 -9.47
C GLY A 125 -7.80 22.73 -9.73
N SER A 126 -7.28 22.24 -10.88
CA SER A 126 -7.21 20.81 -11.17
C SER A 126 -6.29 20.06 -10.20
N TYR A 127 -5.20 20.66 -9.78
CA TYR A 127 -4.29 20.08 -8.79
C TYR A 127 -5.00 19.88 -7.46
N PHE A 128 -5.62 20.91 -6.90
CA PHE A 128 -6.34 20.80 -5.63
C PHE A 128 -7.54 19.85 -5.71
N ASN A 129 -8.23 19.80 -6.84
CA ASN A 129 -9.31 18.82 -7.05
C ASN A 129 -8.78 17.37 -7.06
N LYS A 130 -7.59 17.12 -7.61
CA LYS A 130 -6.94 15.80 -7.54
C LYS A 130 -6.56 15.43 -6.11
N LEU A 131 -6.01 16.38 -5.31
CA LEU A 131 -5.75 16.18 -3.89
C LEU A 131 -7.02 15.81 -3.13
N LYS A 132 -8.13 16.53 -3.39
CA LYS A 132 -9.45 16.26 -2.80
C LYS A 132 -9.92 14.83 -3.06
N ASN A 133 -9.62 14.30 -4.24
CA ASN A 133 -9.98 12.95 -4.67
C ASN A 133 -8.92 11.88 -4.31
N GLY A 134 -7.91 12.23 -3.52
CA GLY A 134 -6.89 11.29 -3.05
C GLY A 134 -5.88 10.86 -4.13
N ILE A 135 -5.74 11.64 -5.20
CA ILE A 135 -4.74 11.42 -6.24
C ILE A 135 -3.49 12.23 -5.84
N LEU A 136 -2.42 11.54 -5.45
CA LEU A 136 -1.22 12.14 -4.85
C LEU A 136 0.06 11.88 -5.67
N GLY A 137 -0.02 11.15 -6.78
CA GLY A 137 1.15 10.79 -7.59
C GLY A 137 1.85 12.00 -8.22
N ASP A 138 3.08 11.80 -8.70
CA ASP A 138 3.87 12.90 -9.28
C ASP A 138 3.29 13.44 -10.59
N GLU A 139 2.43 12.68 -11.25
CA GLU A 139 1.71 13.07 -12.46
C GLU A 139 0.75 14.26 -12.28
N ILE A 140 0.41 14.61 -11.02
CA ILE A 140 -0.43 15.78 -10.78
C ILE A 140 0.36 17.11 -10.77
N VAL A 141 1.69 17.03 -10.60
CA VAL A 141 2.59 18.19 -10.58
C VAL A 141 3.03 18.51 -12.00
N ASN A 142 2.17 19.16 -12.73
CA ASN A 142 2.45 19.56 -14.10
C ASN A 142 3.13 20.93 -14.19
N ALA A 143 3.48 21.37 -15.40
CA ALA A 143 4.15 22.65 -15.65
C ALA A 143 3.37 23.87 -15.10
N THR A 144 2.04 23.79 -14.99
CA THR A 144 1.22 24.87 -14.41
C THR A 144 1.46 24.95 -12.91
N VAL A 145 1.48 23.82 -12.21
CA VAL A 145 1.75 23.76 -10.76
C VAL A 145 3.14 24.32 -10.46
N ILE A 146 4.16 23.87 -11.22
CA ILE A 146 5.56 24.35 -11.06
C ILE A 146 5.63 25.87 -11.22
N LYS A 147 5.01 26.42 -12.28
CA LYS A 147 4.99 27.87 -12.50
C LYS A 147 4.25 28.64 -11.40
N CYS A 148 3.19 28.08 -10.84
CA CYS A 148 2.45 28.68 -9.73
C CYS A 148 3.21 28.62 -8.40
N LEU A 149 4.13 27.65 -8.22
CA LEU A 149 5.04 27.59 -7.06
C LEU A 149 6.12 28.65 -7.10
N ASP A 150 6.56 29.04 -8.32
CA ASP A 150 7.70 29.94 -8.52
C ASP A 150 7.27 31.40 -8.57
N ASP A 151 6.09 31.72 -9.14
CA ASP A 151 5.71 33.10 -9.49
C ASP A 151 4.19 33.28 -9.41
N GLU A 152 3.75 34.23 -8.58
CA GLU A 152 2.35 34.59 -8.37
C GLU A 152 1.66 35.07 -9.65
N THR A 153 2.39 35.65 -10.62
CA THR A 153 1.80 36.10 -11.90
C THR A 153 1.24 34.95 -12.73
N ASN A 154 1.58 33.71 -12.39
CA ASN A 154 1.04 32.52 -13.05
C ASN A 154 -0.33 32.10 -12.54
N TRP A 155 -0.88 32.73 -11.50
CA TRP A 155 -2.18 32.41 -10.95
C TRP A 155 -3.34 33.08 -11.69
N ALA A 156 -3.10 34.22 -12.34
CA ALA A 156 -4.13 34.97 -13.07
C ALA A 156 -3.80 35.14 -14.55
N ALA A 157 -4.83 35.19 -15.40
CA ALA A 157 -4.69 35.62 -16.78
C ALA A 157 -4.56 37.15 -16.83
N LYS A 158 -3.59 37.69 -17.58
CA LYS A 158 -3.37 39.16 -17.74
C LYS A 158 -4.62 39.90 -18.21
N THR A 159 -5.54 39.21 -18.87
CA THR A 159 -6.83 39.73 -19.39
C THR A 159 -7.95 39.67 -18.34
N SER A 160 -7.72 39.09 -17.18
CA SER A 160 -8.72 38.99 -16.10
C SER A 160 -9.02 40.37 -15.52
N LYS A 161 -10.29 40.68 -15.31
CA LYS A 161 -10.72 41.90 -14.61
C LYS A 161 -10.27 41.90 -13.13
N GLN A 162 -10.09 40.73 -12.54
CA GLN A 162 -9.68 40.53 -11.16
C GLN A 162 -8.17 40.22 -11.04
N TYR A 163 -7.37 40.55 -12.07
CA TYR A 163 -5.94 40.19 -12.12
C TYR A 163 -5.19 40.61 -10.85
N THR A 164 -5.30 41.87 -10.46
CA THR A 164 -4.58 42.44 -9.31
C THR A 164 -4.98 41.74 -8.00
N ASP A 165 -6.29 41.53 -7.81
CA ASP A 165 -6.81 40.89 -6.58
C ASP A 165 -6.36 39.44 -6.49
N ILE A 166 -6.36 38.71 -7.62
CA ILE A 166 -5.89 37.31 -7.66
C ILE A 166 -4.39 37.25 -7.37
N ILE A 167 -3.57 38.17 -7.92
CA ILE A 167 -2.11 38.18 -7.65
C ILE A 167 -1.81 38.48 -6.18
N LEU A 168 -2.49 39.43 -5.58
CA LEU A 168 -2.35 39.73 -4.16
C LEU A 168 -2.76 38.55 -3.28
N LEU A 169 -3.86 37.88 -3.62
CA LEU A 169 -4.32 36.68 -2.93
C LEU A 169 -3.34 35.53 -3.13
N ALA A 170 -2.79 35.38 -4.35
CA ALA A 170 -1.81 34.36 -4.66
C ALA A 170 -0.54 34.52 -3.84
N SER A 171 0.04 35.72 -3.83
CA SER A 171 1.29 35.99 -3.09
C SER A 171 1.11 35.85 -1.58
N SER A 172 -0.02 36.27 -1.04
CA SER A 172 -0.24 36.29 0.42
C SER A 172 -0.73 34.94 0.98
N ILE A 173 -1.52 34.15 0.24
CA ILE A 173 -2.21 32.97 0.78
C ILE A 173 -2.07 31.74 -0.11
N LEU A 174 -2.39 31.84 -1.43
CA LEU A 174 -2.53 30.64 -2.25
C LEU A 174 -1.20 29.97 -2.58
N MET A 175 -0.15 30.74 -2.83
CA MET A 175 1.18 30.19 -3.10
C MET A 175 1.82 29.55 -1.87
N PRO A 176 1.80 30.16 -0.65
CA PRO A 176 2.18 29.47 0.58
C PRO A 176 1.37 28.18 0.83
N LEU A 177 0.06 28.19 0.55
CA LEU A 177 -0.79 27.02 0.70
C LEU A 177 -0.35 25.90 -0.27
N LEU A 178 -0.06 26.25 -1.53
CA LEU A 178 0.42 25.31 -2.53
C LEU A 178 1.80 24.73 -2.15
N GLN A 179 2.71 25.57 -1.68
CA GLN A 179 4.05 25.15 -1.20
C GLN A 179 3.94 24.16 -0.05
N ASN A 180 3.07 24.45 0.94
CA ASN A 180 2.80 23.53 2.03
C ASN A 180 2.18 22.22 1.52
N ALA A 181 1.18 22.28 0.64
CA ALA A 181 0.57 21.09 0.07
C ALA A 181 1.61 20.19 -0.63
N GLU A 182 2.53 20.76 -1.42
CA GLU A 182 3.60 20.00 -2.09
C GLU A 182 4.61 19.42 -1.12
N GLN A 183 4.95 20.12 -0.04
CA GLN A 183 5.86 19.61 0.99
C GLN A 183 5.31 18.32 1.63
N TYR A 184 3.99 18.23 1.85
CA TYR A 184 3.35 17.06 2.45
C TYR A 184 2.95 16.00 1.42
N ARG A 185 2.60 16.39 0.19
CA ARG A 185 2.09 15.47 -0.83
C ARG A 185 3.00 14.27 -1.09
N SER A 186 4.27 14.51 -1.36
CA SER A 186 5.21 13.42 -1.69
C SER A 186 5.37 12.43 -0.53
N ARG A 187 5.38 12.92 0.71
CA ARG A 187 5.43 12.09 1.92
C ARG A 187 4.14 11.28 2.06
N ASN A 188 2.99 11.92 1.93
CA ASN A 188 1.69 11.28 2.08
C ASN A 188 1.43 10.26 0.97
N ASN A 189 1.87 10.53 -0.27
CA ASN A 189 1.81 9.57 -1.36
C ASN A 189 2.60 8.29 -1.01
N ARG A 190 3.80 8.42 -0.45
CA ARG A 190 4.58 7.26 0.01
C ARG A 190 3.89 6.50 1.12
N ILE A 191 3.27 7.18 2.09
CA ILE A 191 2.52 6.54 3.17
C ILE A 191 1.34 5.76 2.59
N VAL A 192 0.51 6.39 1.75
CA VAL A 192 -0.66 5.76 1.13
C VAL A 192 -0.26 4.53 0.33
N ASN A 193 0.76 4.64 -0.53
CA ASN A 193 1.24 3.52 -1.35
C ASN A 193 1.83 2.40 -0.48
N SER A 194 2.60 2.72 0.56
CA SER A 194 3.14 1.72 1.49
C SER A 194 2.04 1.01 2.25
N CYS A 195 1.01 1.72 2.72
CA CYS A 195 -0.14 1.12 3.41
C CYS A 195 -0.92 0.17 2.48
N ARG A 196 -1.18 0.58 1.26
CA ARG A 196 -1.87 -0.23 0.25
C ARG A 196 -1.09 -1.50 -0.10
N LEU A 197 0.20 -1.36 -0.41
CA LEU A 197 1.07 -2.50 -0.70
C LEU A 197 1.17 -3.45 0.50
N SER A 198 1.35 -2.93 1.72
CA SER A 198 1.39 -3.76 2.92
C SER A 198 0.08 -4.51 3.12
N THR A 199 -1.06 -3.85 2.96
CA THR A 199 -2.38 -4.47 3.08
C THR A 199 -2.57 -5.58 2.06
N GLN A 200 -2.18 -5.34 0.81
CA GLN A 200 -2.24 -6.34 -0.27
C GLN A 200 -1.41 -7.59 0.02
N HIS A 201 -0.27 -7.45 0.71
CA HIS A 201 0.61 -8.57 1.00
C HIS A 201 0.35 -9.28 2.34
N LEU A 202 -0.51 -8.72 3.21
CA LEU A 202 -0.79 -9.33 4.52
C LEU A 202 -1.39 -10.74 4.42
N ASN A 203 -2.29 -10.97 3.49
CA ASN A 203 -2.89 -12.29 3.26
C ASN A 203 -1.83 -13.30 2.83
N LYS A 204 -0.87 -12.89 2.00
CA LYS A 204 0.25 -13.74 1.55
C LYS A 204 1.16 -14.15 2.69
N VAL A 205 1.49 -13.21 3.60
CA VAL A 205 2.34 -13.51 4.77
C VAL A 205 1.69 -14.58 5.66
N ARG A 206 0.38 -14.52 5.85
CA ARG A 206 -0.33 -15.49 6.66
C ARG A 206 -0.41 -16.85 5.98
N LEU A 207 -0.68 -16.88 4.68
CA LEU A 207 -0.65 -18.09 3.88
C LEU A 207 0.73 -18.77 3.97
N LEU A 208 1.81 -17.99 3.85
CA LEU A 208 3.18 -18.49 3.96
C LEU A 208 3.45 -19.17 5.32
N THR A 209 2.95 -18.56 6.40
CA THR A 209 3.09 -19.13 7.75
C THR A 209 2.34 -20.44 7.90
N ASN A 210 1.14 -20.55 7.34
CA ASN A 210 0.38 -21.81 7.39
C ASN A 210 1.05 -22.91 6.57
N ILE A 211 1.60 -22.59 5.39
CA ILE A 211 2.37 -23.54 4.59
C ILE A 211 3.60 -24.03 5.39
N ASP A 212 4.34 -23.13 6.02
CA ASP A 212 5.50 -23.48 6.86
C ASP A 212 5.10 -24.38 8.04
N GLU A 213 3.99 -24.09 8.70
CA GLU A 213 3.46 -24.91 9.79
C GLU A 213 3.09 -26.32 9.30
N GLU A 214 2.42 -26.43 8.15
CA GLU A 214 2.05 -27.72 7.56
C GLU A 214 3.27 -28.52 7.11
N VAL A 215 4.26 -27.87 6.46
CA VAL A 215 5.54 -28.50 6.10
C VAL A 215 6.23 -29.08 7.34
N ARG A 216 6.29 -28.31 8.43
CA ARG A 216 6.91 -28.77 9.68
C ARG A 216 6.14 -29.90 10.34
N GLN A 217 4.81 -29.89 10.25
CA GLN A 217 3.97 -30.96 10.79
C GLN A 217 4.18 -32.24 10.02
N LEU A 218 4.08 -32.22 8.68
CA LEU A 218 4.30 -33.38 7.83
C LEU A 218 5.71 -33.97 7.97
N ASN A 219 6.72 -33.12 8.10
CA ASN A 219 8.09 -33.58 8.33
C ASN A 219 8.24 -34.30 9.68
N ARG A 220 7.60 -33.81 10.74
CA ARG A 220 7.58 -34.49 12.05
C ARG A 220 6.84 -35.82 12.01
N GLU A 221 5.66 -35.85 11.38
CA GLU A 221 4.86 -37.08 11.25
C GLU A 221 5.57 -38.17 10.44
N ASN A 222 6.33 -37.77 9.44
CA ASN A 222 7.08 -38.71 8.59
C ASN A 222 8.55 -38.90 9.03
N ASN A 223 8.97 -38.38 10.20
CA ASN A 223 10.35 -38.40 10.68
C ASN A 223 11.38 -37.91 9.62
N ARG A 224 11.04 -36.83 8.90
CA ARG A 224 11.85 -36.26 7.83
C ARG A 224 12.55 -35.00 8.33
N PHE A 225 13.82 -34.84 7.93
CA PHE A 225 14.59 -33.61 8.14
C PHE A 225 14.89 -32.96 6.78
N LEU A 226 14.68 -31.66 6.70
CA LEU A 226 15.08 -30.89 5.53
C LEU A 226 16.55 -30.46 5.66
N LEU A 227 17.24 -30.40 4.54
CA LEU A 227 18.62 -29.91 4.48
C LEU A 227 18.71 -28.44 4.94
N SER A 228 17.66 -27.64 4.68
CA SER A 228 17.53 -26.29 5.17
C SER A 228 17.50 -26.18 6.70
N ASP A 229 16.88 -27.15 7.39
CA ASP A 229 16.84 -27.19 8.86
C ASP A 229 18.23 -27.52 9.43
N THR A 230 18.99 -28.38 8.77
CA THR A 230 20.37 -28.71 9.14
C THR A 230 21.29 -27.50 9.03
N ASN A 231 21.17 -26.72 7.96
CA ASN A 231 21.92 -25.48 7.77
C ASN A 231 21.58 -24.42 8.83
N ALA A 232 20.29 -24.29 9.18
CA ALA A 232 19.86 -23.39 10.23
C ALA A 232 20.40 -23.78 11.62
N LEU A 233 20.41 -25.08 11.93
CA LEU A 233 21.02 -25.61 13.16
C LEU A 233 22.54 -25.40 13.21
N LEU A 234 23.25 -25.65 12.12
CA LEU A 234 24.69 -25.38 12.02
C LEU A 234 24.98 -23.87 12.20
N HIS A 235 24.19 -23.00 11.63
CA HIS A 235 24.34 -21.55 11.81
C HIS A 235 24.12 -21.09 13.26
N GLN A 236 23.26 -21.78 14.01
CA GLN A 236 23.02 -21.49 15.44
C GLN A 236 24.15 -22.03 16.33
N LEU A 237 24.81 -23.11 15.93
CA LEU A 237 25.90 -23.72 16.69
C LEU A 237 27.25 -23.00 16.51
N VAL A 238 27.40 -22.23 15.44
CA VAL A 238 28.64 -21.49 15.09
C VAL A 238 28.61 -20.04 15.57
N LYS A 239 27.46 -19.54 16.09
CA LYS A 239 27.33 -18.25 16.79
C LYS A 239 27.55 -18.40 18.27
#